data_012f2e5f95c4bc2355382fa5e325eb07
#
_entry.id   012f2e5f95c4bc2355382fa5e325eb07
#
_cell.length_a   1.000
_cell.length_b   1.000
_cell.length_c   1.000
_cell.angle_alpha   90.00
_cell.angle_beta   90.00
_cell.angle_gamma   90.00
#
_symmetry.space_group_name_H-M   'P 1'
#
loop_
_entity.id
_entity.type
_entity.pdbx_description
1 polymer ?
#
loop_
_entity_poly.entity_id
_entity_poly.type
_entity_poly.pdbx_seq_one_letter_code
_entity_poly.pdbx_strand_id
1 'polypeptide(L)'
;MLFRSLLGLVTLNEIGWSGAVLQMFSHGIIAGLLFGVVGRMVYDRAHTRELDKLEGMGLLKAIPFAAVTFVIAGFASMGMPGFSGFVAEFQVLIGAWQAFPKLAVLAGVGIVVGVVYTLKTTAKVFFPDKAGAEVPDHGDHELEPISVQERLGAALLIFCTVLIGLQPRLLLDLIVPSFQSPLFAGLRKAVGL
;
A
#
# COMPACT_ATOMS: atom_id res chain seq x y z
N MET A 1 -3.94 -0.84 8.68
CA MET A 1 -4.28 0.39 7.91
C MET A 1 -5.34 1.23 8.61
N LEU A 2 -6.53 0.69 8.95
CA LEU A 2 -7.57 1.40 9.73
C LEU A 2 -7.02 2.12 10.97
N PHE A 3 -6.13 1.47 11.72
CA PHE A 3 -5.52 2.05 12.92
C PHE A 3 -4.78 3.38 12.63
N ARG A 4 -4.05 3.47 11.51
CA ARG A 4 -3.29 4.69 11.16
C ARG A 4 -4.22 5.84 10.79
N SER A 5 -5.27 5.59 9.99
CA SER A 5 -6.25 6.64 9.66
C SER A 5 -7.00 7.11 10.90
N LEU A 6 -7.41 6.18 11.78
CA LEU A 6 -8.04 6.53 13.05
C LEU A 6 -7.08 7.32 13.96
N LEU A 7 -5.81 6.91 14.04
CA LEU A 7 -4.80 7.65 14.81
C LEU A 7 -4.70 9.10 14.31
N GLY A 8 -4.61 9.31 12.99
CA GLY A 8 -4.59 10.65 12.41
C GLY A 8 -5.84 11.47 12.73
N LEU A 9 -7.02 10.87 12.70
CA LEU A 9 -8.28 11.56 13.04
C LEU A 9 -8.34 11.96 14.50
N VAL A 10 -7.90 11.10 15.41
CA VAL A 10 -7.94 11.34 16.89
C VAL A 10 -6.91 12.39 17.33
N THR A 11 -5.92 12.72 16.50
CA THR A 11 -4.95 13.78 16.84
C THR A 11 -5.59 15.16 16.97
N LEU A 12 -6.74 15.38 16.35
CA LEU A 12 -7.49 16.63 16.33
C LEU A 12 -6.65 17.84 15.87
N ASN A 13 -5.61 17.60 15.07
CA ASN A 13 -4.82 18.64 14.43
C ASN A 13 -4.87 18.54 12.90
N GLU A 14 -4.62 19.64 12.21
CA GLU A 14 -4.76 19.76 10.75
C GLU A 14 -3.83 18.78 10.01
N ILE A 15 -2.61 18.58 10.51
CA ILE A 15 -1.62 17.68 9.89
C ILE A 15 -2.09 16.24 9.97
N GLY A 16 -2.54 15.79 11.15
CA GLY A 16 -3.04 14.43 11.33
C GLY A 16 -4.31 14.15 10.56
N TRP A 17 -5.24 15.10 10.49
CA TRP A 17 -6.47 14.99 9.71
C TRP A 17 -6.18 14.88 8.22
N SER A 18 -5.32 15.77 7.70
CA SER A 18 -4.92 15.73 6.29
C SER A 18 -4.23 14.43 5.94
N GLY A 19 -3.33 13.97 6.81
CA GLY A 19 -2.69 12.65 6.68
C GLY A 19 -3.68 11.50 6.72
N ALA A 20 -4.70 11.55 7.59
CA ALA A 20 -5.71 10.50 7.69
C ALA A 20 -6.55 10.37 6.42
N VAL A 21 -7.01 11.50 5.84
CA VAL A 21 -7.78 11.50 4.59
C VAL A 21 -6.91 11.02 3.43
N LEU A 22 -5.67 11.53 3.33
CA LEU A 22 -4.72 11.08 2.32
C LEU A 22 -4.41 9.59 2.46
N GLN A 23 -4.35 9.07 3.71
CA GLN A 23 -4.14 7.65 3.98
C GLN A 23 -5.33 6.78 3.50
N MET A 24 -6.55 7.24 3.66
CA MET A 24 -7.74 6.52 3.16
C MET A 24 -7.69 6.39 1.63
N PHE A 25 -7.38 7.48 0.94
CA PHE A 25 -7.24 7.51 -0.51
C PHE A 25 -6.08 6.59 -0.98
N SER A 26 -4.90 6.79 -0.41
CA SER A 26 -3.71 6.03 -0.73
C SER A 26 -3.90 4.53 -0.51
N HIS A 27 -4.50 4.17 0.63
CA HIS A 27 -4.81 2.77 0.94
C HIS A 27 -5.78 2.16 -0.06
N GLY A 28 -6.80 2.89 -0.49
CA GLY A 28 -7.76 2.39 -1.48
C GLY A 28 -7.07 2.02 -2.80
N ILE A 29 -6.16 2.86 -3.30
CA ILE A 29 -5.41 2.60 -4.53
C ILE A 29 -4.44 1.43 -4.35
N ILE A 30 -3.64 1.43 -3.28
CA ILE A 30 -2.62 0.40 -3.03
C ILE A 30 -3.27 -0.96 -2.77
N ALA A 31 -4.35 -1.01 -2.00
CA ALA A 31 -5.10 -2.23 -1.75
C ALA A 31 -5.75 -2.75 -3.04
N GLY A 32 -6.35 -1.86 -3.84
CA GLY A 32 -6.87 -2.22 -5.16
C GLY A 32 -5.81 -2.84 -6.07
N LEU A 33 -4.61 -2.27 -6.08
CA LEU A 33 -3.48 -2.81 -6.84
C LEU A 33 -3.05 -4.19 -6.32
N LEU A 34 -2.88 -4.36 -5.00
CA LEU A 34 -2.50 -5.64 -4.38
C LEU A 34 -3.56 -6.72 -4.63
N PHE A 35 -4.85 -6.41 -4.45
CA PHE A 35 -5.92 -7.35 -4.74
C PHE A 35 -6.02 -7.68 -6.23
N GLY A 36 -5.78 -6.71 -7.11
CA GLY A 36 -5.71 -6.93 -8.55
C GLY A 36 -4.60 -7.91 -8.92
N VAL A 37 -3.40 -7.74 -8.36
CA VAL A 37 -2.28 -8.66 -8.62
C VAL A 37 -2.55 -10.04 -8.02
N VAL A 38 -2.86 -10.11 -6.74
CA VAL A 38 -3.04 -11.40 -6.04
C VAL A 38 -4.28 -12.15 -6.52
N GLY A 39 -5.39 -11.44 -6.70
CA GLY A 39 -6.66 -12.05 -7.12
C GLY A 39 -6.69 -12.40 -8.59
N ARG A 40 -6.42 -11.43 -9.46
CA ARG A 40 -6.58 -11.61 -10.91
C ARG A 40 -5.33 -12.16 -11.59
N MET A 41 -4.14 -11.63 -11.27
CA MET A 41 -2.94 -12.02 -12.00
C MET A 41 -2.32 -13.33 -11.48
N VAL A 42 -2.39 -13.58 -10.17
CA VAL A 42 -1.80 -14.79 -9.57
C VAL A 42 -2.85 -15.86 -9.34
N TYR A 43 -3.92 -15.58 -8.58
CA TYR A 43 -4.88 -16.61 -8.19
C TYR A 43 -5.64 -17.23 -9.36
N ASP A 44 -6.10 -16.44 -10.32
CA ASP A 44 -6.84 -16.97 -11.48
C ASP A 44 -5.98 -17.93 -12.34
N ARG A 45 -4.65 -17.83 -12.22
CA ARG A 45 -3.69 -18.67 -12.95
C ARG A 45 -3.10 -19.81 -12.10
N ALA A 46 -2.78 -19.52 -10.85
CA ALA A 46 -2.18 -20.51 -9.94
C ALA A 46 -3.23 -21.33 -9.16
N HIS A 47 -4.49 -20.90 -9.16
CA HIS A 47 -5.61 -21.50 -8.42
C HIS A 47 -5.34 -21.72 -6.92
N THR A 48 -4.35 -21.02 -6.35
CA THR A 48 -3.98 -21.09 -4.94
C THR A 48 -3.55 -19.74 -4.39
N ARG A 49 -3.70 -19.57 -3.07
CA ARG A 49 -3.20 -18.42 -2.30
C ARG A 49 -2.25 -18.85 -1.18
N GLU A 50 -1.96 -20.15 -1.10
CA GLU A 50 -1.06 -20.70 -0.09
C GLU A 50 0.38 -20.36 -0.48
N LEU A 51 1.09 -19.66 0.42
CA LEU A 51 2.45 -19.19 0.15
C LEU A 51 3.41 -20.32 -0.13
N ASP A 52 3.27 -21.46 0.57
CA ASP A 52 4.15 -22.63 0.39
C ASP A 52 3.98 -23.28 -0.99
N LYS A 53 2.78 -23.24 -1.54
CA LYS A 53 2.52 -23.74 -2.90
C LYS A 53 3.01 -22.76 -3.97
N LEU A 54 2.85 -21.46 -3.74
CA LEU A 54 3.31 -20.42 -4.66
C LEU A 54 4.83 -20.34 -4.77
N GLU A 55 5.55 -20.65 -3.67
CA GLU A 55 7.03 -20.64 -3.62
C GLU A 55 7.67 -21.54 -4.68
N GLY A 56 7.05 -22.70 -4.97
CA GLY A 56 7.56 -23.67 -5.94
C GLY A 56 7.19 -23.41 -7.41
N MET A 57 6.30 -22.45 -7.69
CA MET A 57 5.72 -22.26 -9.03
C MET A 57 6.57 -21.45 -10.01
N GLY A 58 7.71 -20.89 -9.58
CA GLY A 58 8.54 -20.08 -10.46
C GLY A 58 7.85 -18.86 -11.05
N LEU A 59 6.93 -18.22 -10.31
CA LEU A 59 6.05 -17.16 -10.77
C LEU A 59 6.79 -15.95 -11.37
N LEU A 60 8.02 -15.69 -10.93
CA LEU A 60 8.86 -14.62 -11.51
C LEU A 60 9.13 -14.86 -13.00
N LYS A 61 9.33 -16.11 -13.41
CA LYS A 61 9.60 -16.47 -14.81
C LYS A 61 8.30 -16.61 -15.60
N ALA A 62 7.28 -17.21 -14.99
CA ALA A 62 6.01 -17.49 -15.66
C ALA A 62 5.17 -16.22 -15.92
N ILE A 63 5.08 -15.32 -14.94
CA ILE A 63 4.28 -14.08 -15.00
C ILE A 63 5.08 -12.87 -14.49
N PRO A 64 6.16 -12.46 -15.18
CA PRO A 64 7.08 -11.42 -14.71
C PRO A 64 6.39 -10.07 -14.46
N PHE A 65 5.38 -9.73 -15.25
CA PHE A 65 4.61 -8.49 -15.05
C PHE A 65 3.90 -8.49 -13.69
N ALA A 66 3.27 -9.59 -13.28
CA ALA A 66 2.63 -9.68 -11.97
C ALA A 66 3.66 -9.58 -10.84
N ALA A 67 4.83 -10.21 -10.99
CA ALA A 67 5.91 -10.12 -10.02
C ALA A 67 6.38 -8.68 -9.82
N VAL A 68 6.69 -7.95 -10.89
CA VAL A 68 7.11 -6.55 -10.84
C VAL A 68 6.01 -5.68 -10.23
N THR A 69 4.76 -5.87 -10.65
CA THR A 69 3.61 -5.12 -10.13
C THR A 69 3.41 -5.37 -8.63
N PHE A 70 3.59 -6.62 -8.16
CA PHE A 70 3.51 -6.97 -6.75
C PHE A 70 4.62 -6.32 -5.93
N VAL A 71 5.86 -6.29 -6.44
CA VAL A 71 7.00 -5.62 -5.80
C VAL A 71 6.72 -4.12 -5.65
N ILE A 72 6.25 -3.46 -6.72
CA ILE A 72 5.88 -2.04 -6.69
C ILE A 72 4.75 -1.78 -5.68
N ALA A 73 3.69 -2.59 -5.70
CA ALA A 73 2.58 -2.49 -4.77
C ALA A 73 3.02 -2.73 -3.32
N GLY A 74 3.94 -3.68 -3.11
CA GLY A 74 4.58 -3.93 -1.82
C GLY A 74 5.35 -2.72 -1.32
N PHE A 75 6.18 -2.11 -2.15
CA PHE A 75 6.92 -0.89 -1.80
C PHE A 75 5.98 0.27 -1.47
N ALA A 76 4.92 0.46 -2.25
CA ALA A 76 3.90 1.46 -1.97
C ALA A 76 3.19 1.19 -0.62
N SER A 77 2.91 -0.08 -0.31
CA SER A 77 2.23 -0.48 0.94
C SER A 77 3.12 -0.39 2.19
N MET A 78 4.44 -0.48 2.02
CA MET A 78 5.43 -0.29 3.09
C MET A 78 5.68 1.19 3.41
N GLY A 79 5.11 2.12 2.63
CA GLY A 79 5.37 3.55 2.80
C GLY A 79 6.76 3.96 2.30
N MET A 80 7.21 3.41 1.16
CA MET A 80 8.47 3.85 0.56
C MET A 80 8.35 5.27 -0.01
N PRO A 81 9.37 6.15 0.18
CA PRO A 81 9.38 7.47 -0.43
C PRO A 81 9.14 7.43 -1.95
N GLY A 82 8.33 8.36 -2.45
CA GLY A 82 7.90 8.40 -3.85
C GLY A 82 6.48 7.86 -4.09
N PHE A 83 5.90 7.16 -3.11
CA PHE A 83 4.52 6.69 -3.17
C PHE A 83 3.61 7.49 -2.23
N SER A 84 2.32 7.56 -2.58
CA SER A 84 1.32 8.28 -1.79
C SER A 84 1.20 7.78 -0.34
N GLY A 85 1.44 6.49 -0.11
CA GLY A 85 1.46 5.87 1.22
C GLY A 85 2.45 6.51 2.17
N PHE A 86 3.65 6.83 1.70
CA PHE A 86 4.69 7.49 2.51
C PHE A 86 4.23 8.85 3.01
N VAL A 87 3.73 9.70 2.11
CA VAL A 87 3.31 11.08 2.47
C VAL A 87 2.19 11.05 3.49
N ALA A 88 1.21 10.16 3.27
CA ALA A 88 0.07 10.00 4.17
C ALA A 88 0.50 9.51 5.57
N GLU A 89 1.32 8.46 5.64
CA GLU A 89 1.81 7.91 6.90
C GLU A 89 2.69 8.89 7.65
N PHE A 90 3.53 9.62 6.94
CA PHE A 90 4.43 10.62 7.54
C PHE A 90 3.63 11.77 8.18
N GLN A 91 2.58 12.27 7.51
CA GLN A 91 1.69 13.28 8.09
C GLN A 91 0.94 12.76 9.31
N VAL A 92 0.42 11.53 9.26
CA VAL A 92 -0.23 10.90 10.43
C VAL A 92 0.74 10.80 11.60
N LEU A 93 1.99 10.40 11.36
CA LEU A 93 2.99 10.29 12.41
C LEU A 93 3.37 11.64 13.02
N ILE A 94 3.52 12.69 12.19
CA ILE A 94 3.79 14.05 12.68
C ILE A 94 2.61 14.54 13.53
N GLY A 95 1.39 14.42 13.03
CA GLY A 95 0.19 14.79 13.79
C GLY A 95 0.06 14.02 15.10
N ALA A 96 0.32 12.71 15.04
CA ALA A 96 0.31 11.86 16.23
C ALA A 96 1.43 12.20 17.22
N TRP A 97 2.60 12.58 16.74
CA TRP A 97 3.71 13.00 17.61
C TRP A 97 3.37 14.24 18.41
N GLN A 98 2.69 15.20 17.81
CA GLN A 98 2.27 16.44 18.48
C GLN A 98 1.20 16.17 19.55
N ALA A 99 0.26 15.24 19.31
CA ALA A 99 -0.84 14.98 20.22
C ALA A 99 -0.55 13.84 21.22
N PHE A 100 0.07 12.74 20.75
CA PHE A 100 0.26 11.51 21.50
C PHE A 100 1.62 10.86 21.18
N PRO A 101 2.77 11.39 21.67
CA PRO A 101 4.10 10.92 21.27
C PRO A 101 4.32 9.41 21.47
N LYS A 102 3.79 8.86 22.56
CA LYS A 102 3.92 7.41 22.85
C LYS A 102 3.19 6.55 21.81
N LEU A 103 2.01 6.98 21.36
CA LEU A 103 1.25 6.27 20.31
C LEU A 103 1.91 6.43 18.93
N ALA A 104 2.54 7.58 18.66
CA ALA A 104 3.32 7.78 17.44
C ALA A 104 4.50 6.81 17.35
N VAL A 105 5.24 6.60 18.44
CA VAL A 105 6.32 5.60 18.50
C VAL A 105 5.78 4.18 18.26
N LEU A 106 4.68 3.83 18.91
CA LEU A 106 4.05 2.51 18.73
C LEU A 106 3.58 2.29 17.28
N ALA A 107 3.01 3.35 16.66
CA ALA A 107 2.63 3.31 15.24
C ALA A 107 3.85 3.12 14.32
N GLY A 108 4.97 3.80 14.63
CA GLY A 108 6.25 3.62 13.93
C GLY A 108 6.77 2.19 13.99
N VAL A 109 6.73 1.56 15.17
CA VAL A 109 7.08 0.12 15.32
C VAL A 109 6.17 -0.75 14.45
N GLY A 110 4.86 -0.45 14.39
CA GLY A 110 3.92 -1.16 13.53
C GLY A 110 4.25 -1.04 12.03
N ILE A 111 4.83 0.09 11.60
CA ILE A 111 5.33 0.25 10.22
C ILE A 111 6.48 -0.72 9.95
N VAL A 112 7.47 -0.79 10.85
CA VAL A 112 8.63 -1.68 10.71
C VAL A 112 8.18 -3.15 10.61
N VAL A 113 7.24 -3.58 11.44
CA VAL A 113 6.66 -4.94 11.36
C VAL A 113 6.00 -5.15 9.98
N GLY A 114 5.26 -4.16 9.48
CA GLY A 114 4.65 -4.20 8.15
C GLY A 114 5.68 -4.39 7.02
N VAL A 115 6.79 -3.66 7.09
CA VAL A 115 7.90 -3.80 6.13
C VAL A 115 8.45 -5.22 6.13
N VAL A 116 8.74 -5.76 7.32
CA VAL A 116 9.35 -7.10 7.46
C VAL A 116 8.46 -8.18 6.84
N TYR A 117 7.16 -8.22 7.16
CA TYR A 117 6.30 -9.27 6.61
C TYR A 117 6.06 -9.10 5.11
N THR A 118 5.97 -7.86 4.60
CA THR A 118 5.78 -7.61 3.16
C THR A 118 7.01 -8.08 2.38
N LEU A 119 8.21 -7.74 2.84
CA LEU A 119 9.45 -8.20 2.21
C LEU A 119 9.58 -9.72 2.24
N LYS A 120 9.30 -10.36 3.38
CA LYS A 120 9.32 -11.83 3.50
C LYS A 120 8.34 -12.50 2.55
N THR A 121 7.11 -11.98 2.45
CA THR A 121 6.12 -12.52 1.51
C THR A 121 6.55 -12.36 0.07
N THR A 122 7.06 -11.18 -0.30
CA THR A 122 7.56 -10.90 -1.64
C THR A 122 8.73 -11.84 -2.01
N ALA A 123 9.69 -11.98 -1.10
CA ALA A 123 10.84 -12.89 -1.30
C ALA A 123 10.35 -14.31 -1.48
N LYS A 124 9.50 -14.81 -0.60
CA LYS A 124 9.03 -16.20 -0.63
C LYS A 124 8.26 -16.54 -1.92
N VAL A 125 7.42 -15.64 -2.40
CA VAL A 125 6.55 -15.89 -3.56
C VAL A 125 7.30 -15.76 -4.89
N PHE A 126 8.15 -14.74 -5.02
CA PHE A 126 8.76 -14.40 -6.32
C PHE A 126 10.27 -14.65 -6.38
N PHE A 127 10.95 -14.75 -5.23
CA PHE A 127 12.41 -14.92 -5.14
C PHE A 127 12.76 -16.05 -4.16
N PRO A 128 12.31 -17.30 -4.41
CA PRO A 128 12.60 -18.40 -3.51
C PRO A 128 14.10 -18.67 -3.44
N ASP A 129 14.62 -18.96 -2.23
CA ASP A 129 16.04 -19.23 -1.96
C ASP A 129 16.58 -20.48 -2.65
N LYS A 130 15.70 -21.38 -3.06
CA LYS A 130 16.05 -22.58 -3.82
C LYS A 130 16.09 -22.29 -5.33
N ALA A 131 17.14 -21.62 -5.76
CA ALA A 131 17.55 -21.59 -7.17
C ALA A 131 17.99 -23.01 -7.62
N GLY A 132 17.06 -23.94 -7.70
CA GLY A 132 17.35 -25.34 -8.03
C GLY A 132 16.25 -26.32 -7.63
N ALA A 133 15.18 -25.87 -6.96
CA ALA A 133 13.98 -26.66 -6.95
C ALA A 133 13.55 -26.77 -8.42
N GLU A 134 13.67 -27.97 -8.98
CA GLU A 134 13.01 -28.31 -10.23
C GLU A 134 11.60 -27.76 -10.12
N VAL A 135 11.26 -26.81 -10.99
CA VAL A 135 9.88 -26.36 -11.14
C VAL A 135 9.11 -27.66 -11.28
N PRO A 136 8.24 -28.03 -10.33
CA PRO A 136 7.51 -29.28 -10.49
C PRO A 136 6.93 -29.22 -11.90
N ASP A 137 7.21 -30.24 -12.68
CA ASP A 137 6.64 -30.44 -14.02
C ASP A 137 5.13 -30.61 -13.83
N HIS A 138 4.47 -29.50 -13.60
CA HIS A 138 3.03 -29.40 -13.64
C HIS A 138 2.67 -29.39 -15.12
N GLY A 139 2.74 -30.59 -15.74
CA GLY A 139 2.52 -30.91 -17.13
C GLY A 139 1.92 -29.77 -17.93
N ASP A 140 2.62 -29.29 -18.95
CA ASP A 140 2.26 -28.39 -20.06
C ASP A 140 1.15 -27.31 -19.85
N HIS A 141 0.85 -26.94 -18.61
CA HIS A 141 -0.02 -25.81 -18.35
C HIS A 141 0.81 -24.53 -18.27
N GLU A 142 1.16 -24.00 -19.45
CA GLU A 142 1.61 -22.59 -19.54
C GLU A 142 0.55 -21.72 -18.88
N LEU A 143 0.96 -20.95 -17.85
CA LEU A 143 0.07 -20.00 -17.20
C LEU A 143 -0.41 -18.97 -18.24
N GLU A 144 -1.70 -18.71 -18.26
CA GLU A 144 -2.29 -17.77 -19.22
C GLU A 144 -1.58 -16.40 -19.15
N PRO A 145 -1.28 -15.78 -20.29
CA PRO A 145 -0.64 -14.47 -20.31
C PRO A 145 -1.53 -13.40 -19.67
N ILE A 146 -0.90 -12.40 -19.05
CA ILE A 146 -1.63 -11.28 -18.43
C ILE A 146 -2.28 -10.43 -19.52
N SER A 147 -3.59 -10.22 -19.40
CA SER A 147 -4.37 -9.46 -20.37
C SER A 147 -3.98 -7.97 -20.43
N VAL A 148 -4.30 -7.32 -21.54
CA VAL A 148 -4.03 -5.88 -21.72
C VAL A 148 -4.81 -5.06 -20.69
N GLN A 149 -6.04 -5.44 -20.38
CA GLN A 149 -6.88 -4.75 -19.39
C GLN A 149 -6.26 -4.82 -17.98
N GLU A 150 -5.72 -5.97 -17.58
CA GLU A 150 -5.02 -6.15 -16.31
C GLU A 150 -3.77 -5.26 -16.23
N ARG A 151 -3.01 -5.19 -17.33
CA ARG A 151 -1.82 -4.32 -17.41
C ARG A 151 -2.18 -2.85 -17.31
N LEU A 152 -3.20 -2.40 -18.02
CA LEU A 152 -3.66 -1.02 -18.00
C LEU A 152 -4.21 -0.63 -16.62
N GLY A 153 -5.00 -1.50 -15.99
CA GLY A 153 -5.50 -1.28 -14.64
C GLY A 153 -4.37 -1.14 -13.62
N ALA A 154 -3.40 -2.04 -13.64
CA ALA A 154 -2.24 -1.98 -12.77
C ALA A 154 -1.39 -0.72 -13.03
N ALA A 155 -1.12 -0.39 -14.29
CA ALA A 155 -0.35 0.79 -14.66
C ALA A 155 -1.02 2.09 -14.20
N LEU A 156 -2.36 2.18 -14.33
CA LEU A 156 -3.13 3.33 -13.86
C LEU A 156 -3.02 3.50 -12.34
N LEU A 157 -3.18 2.41 -11.57
CA LEU A 157 -3.09 2.46 -10.11
C LEU A 157 -1.66 2.79 -9.64
N ILE A 158 -0.64 2.23 -10.29
CA ILE A 158 0.77 2.59 -10.04
C ILE A 158 0.99 4.07 -10.33
N PHE A 159 0.53 4.55 -11.48
CA PHE A 159 0.65 5.96 -11.86
C PHE A 159 0.00 6.87 -10.82
N CYS A 160 -1.22 6.57 -10.37
CA CYS A 160 -1.92 7.36 -9.36
C CYS A 160 -1.16 7.41 -8.02
N THR A 161 -0.64 6.27 -7.53
CA THR A 161 0.09 6.27 -6.25
C THR A 161 1.43 7.02 -6.34
N VAL A 162 2.13 6.94 -7.47
CA VAL A 162 3.38 7.69 -7.71
C VAL A 162 3.10 9.17 -7.90
N LEU A 163 2.09 9.53 -8.70
CA LEU A 163 1.70 10.92 -8.94
C LEU A 163 1.41 11.65 -7.63
N ILE A 164 0.59 11.06 -6.77
CA ILE A 164 0.25 11.66 -5.47
C ILE A 164 1.44 11.59 -4.51
N GLY A 165 2.31 10.58 -4.61
CA GLY A 165 3.53 10.49 -3.82
C GLY A 165 4.53 11.61 -4.13
N LEU A 166 4.65 11.99 -5.41
CA LEU A 166 5.55 13.05 -5.87
C LEU A 166 4.91 14.45 -5.80
N GLN A 167 3.60 14.54 -6.00
CA GLN A 167 2.82 15.78 -6.01
C GLN A 167 1.63 15.71 -5.04
N PRO A 168 1.87 15.58 -3.72
CA PRO A 168 0.79 15.43 -2.75
C PRO A 168 -0.12 16.66 -2.67
N ARG A 169 0.34 17.83 -3.12
CA ARG A 169 -0.46 19.06 -3.19
C ARG A 169 -1.74 18.89 -4.00
N LEU A 170 -1.76 18.02 -5.02
CA LEU A 170 -2.96 17.75 -5.81
C LEU A 170 -4.17 17.35 -4.97
N LEU A 171 -3.94 16.63 -3.87
CA LEU A 171 -5.00 16.25 -2.93
C LEU A 171 -5.02 17.14 -1.69
N LEU A 172 -3.86 17.56 -1.18
CA LEU A 172 -3.79 18.37 0.02
C LEU A 172 -4.45 19.73 -0.16
N ASP A 173 -4.34 20.36 -1.34
CA ASP A 173 -4.98 21.63 -1.65
C ASP A 173 -6.54 21.54 -1.68
N LEU A 174 -7.07 20.31 -1.79
CA LEU A 174 -8.51 20.05 -1.66
C LEU A 174 -8.89 19.67 -0.21
N ILE A 175 -8.01 18.91 0.45
CA ILE A 175 -8.26 18.35 1.80
C ILE A 175 -8.16 19.45 2.86
N VAL A 176 -7.08 20.23 2.86
CA VAL A 176 -6.79 21.22 3.91
C VAL A 176 -7.88 22.31 3.99
N PRO A 177 -8.31 22.95 2.90
CA PRO A 177 -9.39 23.94 2.97
C PRO A 177 -10.73 23.37 3.45
N SER A 178 -10.98 22.06 3.22
CA SER A 178 -12.19 21.42 3.70
C SER A 178 -12.32 21.44 5.22
N PHE A 179 -11.20 21.32 5.95
CA PHE A 179 -11.20 21.43 7.42
C PHE A 179 -11.39 22.84 7.94
N GLN A 180 -11.18 23.87 7.10
CA GLN A 180 -11.42 25.27 7.43
C GLN A 180 -12.89 25.67 7.27
N SER A 181 -13.72 24.77 6.76
CA SER A 181 -15.15 25.03 6.57
C SER A 181 -15.88 25.30 7.90
N PRO A 182 -17.03 26.03 7.87
CA PRO A 182 -17.82 26.29 9.07
C PRO A 182 -18.28 25.03 9.82
N LEU A 183 -18.39 23.90 9.13
CA LEU A 183 -18.77 22.61 9.70
C LEU A 183 -17.81 22.17 10.81
N PHE A 184 -16.52 22.48 10.67
CA PHE A 184 -15.47 22.13 11.63
C PHE A 184 -15.15 23.27 12.62
N ALA A 185 -15.87 24.40 12.56
CA ALA A 185 -15.61 25.56 13.42
C ALA A 185 -15.72 25.22 14.90
N GLY A 186 -16.72 24.41 15.30
CA GLY A 186 -16.88 23.96 16.66
C GLY A 186 -15.74 23.08 17.17
N LEU A 187 -15.24 22.21 16.30
CA LEU A 187 -14.14 21.29 16.61
C LEU A 187 -12.82 22.05 16.75
N ARG A 188 -12.53 22.98 15.84
CA ARG A 188 -11.35 23.86 15.91
C ARG A 188 -11.33 24.67 17.20
N LYS A 189 -12.48 25.29 17.55
CA LYS A 189 -12.60 26.04 18.81
C LYS A 189 -12.37 25.19 20.05
N ALA A 190 -12.83 23.94 20.03
CA ALA A 190 -12.65 23.01 21.14
C ALA A 190 -11.16 22.58 21.32
N VAL A 191 -10.37 22.59 20.25
CA VAL A 191 -8.98 22.13 20.22
C VAL A 191 -7.98 23.32 20.26
N GLY A 192 -8.47 24.56 20.21
CA GLY A 192 -7.63 25.77 20.26
C GLY A 192 -6.94 26.12 18.93
N LEU A 193 -7.54 25.68 17.81
CA LEU A 193 -7.10 26.00 16.44
C LEU A 193 -7.92 27.14 15.82
#